data_e0b0941ba5127038fab8098dab4c261c
#
_entry.id   e0b0941ba5127038fab8098dab4c261c
#
_cell.length_a   1.000
_cell.length_b   1.000
_cell.length_c   1.000
_cell.angle_alpha   90.00
_cell.angle_beta   90.00
_cell.angle_gamma   90.00
#
_symmetry.space_group_name_H-M   'P 1'
#
loop_
_entity.id
_entity.type
_entity.pdbx_description
1 polymer ?
#
loop_
_entity_poly.entity_id
_entity_poly.type
_entity_poly.pdbx_seq_one_letter_code
_entity_poly.pdbx_strand_id
1 'polypeptide(L)'
;LCTRFVVGLLKRTAMQGRVETQTRRILRENEKRQKVINATYNPFTGEGCPGRRFHLHLDDFPYEDQYLPTDMKKYPLVKQLMEAGSVDAYLDELYEECEAEGMDMSEVDRASDRDKIIEQFTRIRMKEDVYFFFAVFIFIKPKGGGLPFQFILRRPQRRLIKWLEDRRRKGKPIRLILLKARQWGGSTAIQFYMVWLQLMWKEGLNSLIVAQVKDTADTIRGMFEEAMKHFPVRFLHEMGESYNENEPKWVGFGKTGNTKKIPQRFCKIKVGSAERPDSARGDDYNLVHCSEVGIWKKTDGKSPEDIVRSATSGIAYMPFTMIVYESTANGTGNFFHDEWLAAEKGESQFEPFFVPWFEIYDLYHLDFKNKKHKENFAIWLYENRNNHNTMTDREEPGEYLWKLWEMGATLEAINWYIVERRKYHDHGDMASEFPSDPVEAFKHSGTRVFDEYKVK
;
A
#
# COMPACT_ATOMS: atom_id res chain seq x y z
N LEU A 1 -9.88 51.38 39.37
CA LEU A 1 -8.75 50.40 39.39
C LEU A 1 -9.26 48.99 39.72
N CYS A 2 -10.08 48.78 40.78
CA CYS A 2 -10.60 47.45 41.16
C CYS A 2 -11.41 46.76 40.05
N THR A 3 -12.27 47.48 39.33
CA THR A 3 -13.12 46.87 38.28
C THR A 3 -12.32 46.35 37.08
N ARG A 4 -11.24 47.03 36.68
CA ARG A 4 -10.35 46.57 35.60
C ARG A 4 -9.52 45.34 36.00
N PHE A 5 -9.15 45.26 37.29
CA PHE A 5 -8.39 44.11 37.82
C PHE A 5 -9.27 42.85 37.89
N VAL A 6 -10.52 42.98 38.36
CA VAL A 6 -11.48 41.86 38.42
C VAL A 6 -11.87 41.38 37.06
N VAL A 7 -12.11 42.26 36.09
CA VAL A 7 -12.39 41.90 34.68
C VAL A 7 -11.18 41.22 34.03
N GLY A 8 -9.96 41.66 34.34
CA GLY A 8 -8.73 41.01 33.91
C GLY A 8 -8.56 39.61 34.48
N LEU A 9 -8.88 39.42 35.76
CA LEU A 9 -8.83 38.12 36.44
C LEU A 9 -9.87 37.13 35.86
N LEU A 10 -11.12 37.59 35.69
CA LEU A 10 -12.20 36.79 35.09
C LEU A 10 -11.89 36.38 33.64
N LYS A 11 -11.30 37.28 32.85
CA LYS A 11 -10.84 36.94 31.50
C LYS A 11 -9.73 35.88 31.47
N ARG A 12 -8.76 35.98 32.42
CA ARG A 12 -7.69 34.96 32.56
C ARG A 12 -8.24 33.62 32.98
N THR A 13 -9.16 33.57 33.95
CA THR A 13 -9.78 32.33 34.42
C THR A 13 -10.64 31.67 33.32
N ALA A 14 -11.43 32.48 32.58
CA ALA A 14 -12.20 32.00 31.46
C ALA A 14 -11.31 31.48 30.30
N MET A 15 -10.18 32.14 30.06
CA MET A 15 -9.21 31.72 29.06
C MET A 15 -8.50 30.40 29.44
N GLN A 16 -8.11 30.26 30.72
CA GLN A 16 -7.55 29.01 31.23
C GLN A 16 -8.55 27.84 31.13
N GLY A 17 -9.81 28.04 31.55
CA GLY A 17 -10.86 27.04 31.44
C GLY A 17 -11.12 26.62 29.98
N ARG A 18 -11.00 27.56 29.03
CA ARG A 18 -11.12 27.29 27.61
C ARG A 18 -9.93 26.47 27.07
N VAL A 19 -8.71 26.78 27.47
CA VAL A 19 -7.50 26.04 27.12
C VAL A 19 -7.56 24.61 27.65
N GLU A 20 -7.91 24.42 28.93
CA GLU A 20 -8.09 23.10 29.53
C GLU A 20 -9.14 22.26 28.80
N THR A 21 -10.26 22.84 28.42
CA THR A 21 -11.33 22.15 27.69
C THR A 21 -10.85 21.72 26.30
N GLN A 22 -10.16 22.56 25.56
CA GLN A 22 -9.61 22.24 24.26
C GLN A 22 -8.49 21.20 24.33
N THR A 23 -7.61 21.32 25.34
CA THR A 23 -6.56 20.32 25.58
C THR A 23 -7.15 18.93 25.80
N ARG A 24 -8.19 18.81 26.62
CA ARG A 24 -8.89 17.51 26.80
C ARG A 24 -9.48 16.98 25.48
N ARG A 25 -10.01 17.87 24.63
CA ARG A 25 -10.53 17.50 23.31
C ARG A 25 -9.42 16.99 22.38
N ILE A 26 -8.27 17.67 22.34
CA ILE A 26 -7.09 17.26 21.55
C ILE A 26 -6.61 15.88 22.02
N LEU A 27 -6.44 15.68 23.32
CA LEU A 27 -5.98 14.39 23.85
C LEU A 27 -6.95 13.26 23.53
N ARG A 28 -8.26 13.46 23.68
CA ARG A 28 -9.27 12.45 23.30
C ARG A 28 -9.25 12.14 21.81
N GLU A 29 -9.09 13.15 20.97
CA GLU A 29 -8.98 12.94 19.52
C GLU A 29 -7.70 12.19 19.18
N ASN A 30 -6.57 12.52 19.82
CA ASN A 30 -5.33 11.79 19.64
C ASN A 30 -5.47 10.32 20.04
N GLU A 31 -6.14 10.02 21.16
CA GLU A 31 -6.42 8.64 21.58
C GLU A 31 -7.26 7.88 20.55
N LYS A 32 -8.26 8.53 19.91
CA LYS A 32 -9.03 7.93 18.84
C LYS A 32 -8.15 7.62 17.62
N ARG A 33 -7.29 8.57 17.22
CA ARG A 33 -6.35 8.37 16.10
C ARG A 33 -5.39 7.23 16.40
N GLN A 34 -4.84 7.18 17.61
CA GLN A 34 -3.98 6.09 18.08
C GLN A 34 -4.70 4.73 18.06
N LYS A 35 -5.95 4.66 18.51
CA LYS A 35 -6.74 3.42 18.44
C LYS A 35 -6.94 2.93 16.99
N VAL A 36 -7.16 3.84 16.05
CA VAL A 36 -7.28 3.50 14.62
C VAL A 36 -5.94 3.04 14.04
N ILE A 37 -4.83 3.65 14.46
CA ILE A 37 -3.48 3.26 14.00
C ILE A 37 -3.11 1.89 14.55
N ASN A 38 -3.39 1.65 15.84
CA ASN A 38 -3.05 0.41 16.56
C ASN A 38 -4.18 -0.64 16.50
N ALA A 39 -5.19 -0.44 15.64
CA ALA A 39 -6.23 -1.43 15.44
C ALA A 39 -5.62 -2.77 14.98
N THR A 40 -6.17 -3.86 15.48
CA THR A 40 -5.75 -5.21 15.14
C THR A 40 -5.69 -5.39 13.63
N TYR A 41 -4.60 -5.96 13.16
CA TYR A 41 -4.41 -6.37 11.79
C TYR A 41 -3.63 -7.68 11.76
N ASN A 42 -4.33 -8.74 11.45
CA ASN A 42 -3.76 -10.07 11.28
C ASN A 42 -4.17 -10.62 9.90
N PRO A 43 -3.30 -10.53 8.88
CA PRO A 43 -3.64 -11.02 7.54
C PRO A 43 -3.73 -12.55 7.46
N PHE A 44 -3.17 -13.29 8.42
CA PHE A 44 -3.25 -14.75 8.46
C PHE A 44 -4.65 -15.23 8.85
N THR A 45 -5.27 -14.62 9.84
CA THR A 45 -6.66 -14.87 10.21
C THR A 45 -7.64 -14.01 9.41
N GLY A 46 -7.19 -12.89 8.89
CA GLY A 46 -8.00 -11.89 8.19
C GLY A 46 -8.63 -10.84 9.13
N GLU A 47 -8.35 -10.92 10.46
CA GLU A 47 -8.85 -9.95 11.43
C GLU A 47 -8.30 -8.55 11.14
N GLY A 48 -9.18 -7.55 11.13
CA GLY A 48 -8.83 -6.17 10.84
C GLY A 48 -8.36 -5.89 9.40
N CYS A 49 -8.40 -6.88 8.51
CA CYS A 49 -8.13 -6.65 7.09
C CYS A 49 -9.25 -5.83 6.44
N PRO A 50 -8.91 -4.92 5.50
CA PRO A 50 -9.89 -4.11 4.80
C PRO A 50 -10.92 -4.92 4.00
N GLY A 51 -12.11 -4.33 3.79
CA GLY A 51 -13.20 -4.93 3.01
C GLY A 51 -14.30 -5.53 3.89
N ARG A 52 -15.37 -6.02 3.22
CA ARG A 52 -16.44 -6.73 3.93
C ARG A 52 -15.98 -8.16 4.20
N ARG A 53 -16.05 -8.57 5.47
CA ARG A 53 -15.62 -9.89 5.92
C ARG A 53 -16.72 -10.57 6.73
N PHE A 54 -16.70 -11.89 6.75
CA PHE A 54 -17.52 -12.72 7.63
C PHE A 54 -16.59 -13.57 8.50
N HIS A 55 -17.07 -13.92 9.66
CA HIS A 55 -16.38 -14.83 10.56
C HIS A 55 -16.72 -16.27 10.16
N LEU A 56 -15.70 -17.13 10.12
CA LEU A 56 -15.80 -18.57 9.95
C LEU A 56 -14.98 -19.23 11.05
N HIS A 57 -15.58 -20.12 11.78
CA HIS A 57 -14.94 -20.97 12.77
C HIS A 57 -14.93 -22.40 12.25
N LEU A 58 -13.76 -23.04 12.26
CA LEU A 58 -13.57 -24.44 11.88
C LEU A 58 -12.63 -25.07 12.93
N ASP A 59 -13.15 -26.00 13.76
CA ASP A 59 -12.44 -26.58 14.90
C ASP A 59 -11.11 -27.27 14.55
N ASP A 60 -10.99 -27.76 13.35
CA ASP A 60 -9.87 -28.57 12.88
C ASP A 60 -9.01 -27.90 11.79
N PHE A 61 -9.12 -26.57 11.64
CA PHE A 61 -8.37 -25.82 10.64
C PHE A 61 -7.10 -25.17 11.26
N PRO A 62 -6.04 -24.90 10.46
CA PRO A 62 -4.80 -24.26 10.97
C PRO A 62 -5.02 -22.92 11.70
N TYR A 63 -6.09 -22.21 11.35
CA TYR A 63 -6.60 -21.03 12.06
C TYR A 63 -8.09 -21.27 12.29
N GLU A 64 -8.47 -21.68 13.50
CA GLU A 64 -9.86 -21.98 13.85
C GLU A 64 -10.79 -20.79 13.54
N ASP A 65 -10.41 -19.60 14.01
CA ASP A 65 -11.15 -18.37 13.75
C ASP A 65 -10.58 -17.60 12.57
N GLN A 66 -11.40 -17.42 11.56
CA GLN A 66 -11.01 -16.70 10.34
C GLN A 66 -12.04 -15.61 9.97
N TYR A 67 -11.53 -14.49 9.51
CA TYR A 67 -12.32 -13.36 9.01
C TYR A 67 -12.08 -13.25 7.50
N LEU A 68 -12.98 -13.82 6.71
CA LEU A 68 -12.82 -14.05 5.28
C LEU A 68 -13.57 -13.01 4.45
N PRO A 69 -13.06 -12.63 3.25
CA PRO A 69 -13.81 -11.79 2.32
C PRO A 69 -15.20 -12.39 2.01
N THR A 70 -16.24 -11.53 2.02
CA THR A 70 -17.62 -11.99 1.74
C THR A 70 -17.78 -12.65 0.39
N ASP A 71 -16.92 -12.33 -0.59
CA ASP A 71 -16.93 -12.94 -1.92
C ASP A 71 -16.61 -14.44 -1.88
N MET A 72 -15.98 -14.94 -0.82
CA MET A 72 -15.73 -16.38 -0.66
C MET A 72 -17.01 -17.18 -0.46
N LYS A 73 -18.10 -16.56 0.03
CA LYS A 73 -19.40 -17.23 0.20
C LYS A 73 -20.05 -17.73 -1.10
N LYS A 74 -19.57 -17.30 -2.27
CA LYS A 74 -20.07 -17.80 -3.56
C LYS A 74 -19.57 -19.22 -3.90
N TYR A 75 -18.51 -19.67 -3.24
CA TYR A 75 -17.91 -20.99 -3.51
C TYR A 75 -18.64 -22.08 -2.74
N PRO A 76 -19.05 -23.20 -3.42
CA PRO A 76 -19.74 -24.30 -2.77
C PRO A 76 -19.00 -24.85 -1.54
N LEU A 77 -17.72 -25.16 -1.68
CA LEU A 77 -16.91 -25.67 -0.57
C LEU A 77 -16.97 -24.77 0.68
N VAL A 78 -16.90 -23.45 0.49
CA VAL A 78 -16.93 -22.51 1.64
C VAL A 78 -18.31 -22.56 2.34
N LYS A 79 -19.42 -22.71 1.57
CA LYS A 79 -20.76 -22.86 2.15
C LYS A 79 -20.88 -24.16 2.94
N GLN A 80 -20.44 -25.28 2.36
CA GLN A 80 -20.47 -26.60 2.99
C GLN A 80 -19.65 -26.62 4.27
N LEU A 81 -18.44 -26.07 4.28
CA LEU A 81 -17.63 -25.94 5.50
C LEU A 81 -18.25 -25.02 6.55
N MET A 82 -18.99 -23.95 6.13
CA MET A 82 -19.75 -23.11 7.06
C MET A 82 -20.91 -23.86 7.72
N GLU A 83 -21.54 -24.79 7.01
CA GLU A 83 -22.67 -25.62 7.49
C GLU A 83 -22.16 -26.75 8.39
N ALA A 84 -21.10 -27.42 7.99
CA ALA A 84 -20.50 -28.53 8.74
C ALA A 84 -19.75 -28.10 10.03
N GLY A 85 -19.13 -26.90 10.03
CA GLY A 85 -18.38 -26.38 11.18
C GLY A 85 -16.96 -26.94 11.36
N SER A 86 -16.61 -28.01 10.64
CA SER A 86 -15.26 -28.56 10.59
C SER A 86 -15.00 -29.28 9.26
N VAL A 87 -13.73 -29.52 8.93
CA VAL A 87 -13.37 -30.33 7.75
C VAL A 87 -13.73 -31.79 7.96
N ASP A 88 -13.56 -32.29 9.17
CA ASP A 88 -13.89 -33.68 9.49
C ASP A 88 -15.38 -33.94 9.40
N ALA A 89 -16.24 -33.05 9.90
CA ALA A 89 -17.69 -33.17 9.77
C ALA A 89 -18.13 -33.10 8.28
N TYR A 90 -17.52 -32.19 7.49
CA TYR A 90 -17.79 -32.12 6.08
C TYR A 90 -17.38 -33.41 5.33
N LEU A 91 -16.26 -34.03 5.70
CA LEU A 91 -15.86 -35.32 5.13
C LEU A 91 -16.82 -36.45 5.53
N ASP A 92 -17.30 -36.47 6.76
CA ASP A 92 -18.29 -37.47 7.22
C ASP A 92 -19.57 -37.39 6.36
N GLU A 93 -20.12 -36.18 6.19
CA GLU A 93 -21.29 -35.94 5.32
C GLU A 93 -21.02 -36.40 3.86
N LEU A 94 -19.86 -36.04 3.33
CA LEU A 94 -19.48 -36.41 1.95
C LEU A 94 -19.36 -37.93 1.78
N TYR A 95 -18.80 -38.63 2.75
CA TYR A 95 -18.66 -40.10 2.69
C TYR A 95 -20.01 -40.82 2.86
N GLU A 96 -20.89 -40.32 3.72
CA GLU A 96 -22.25 -40.82 3.83
C GLU A 96 -23.02 -40.69 2.50
N GLU A 97 -22.89 -39.56 1.81
CA GLU A 97 -23.50 -39.36 0.48
C GLU A 97 -22.91 -40.33 -0.55
N CYS A 98 -21.58 -40.52 -0.59
CA CYS A 98 -20.92 -41.44 -1.51
C CYS A 98 -21.34 -42.91 -1.27
N GLU A 99 -21.45 -43.34 -0.01
CA GLU A 99 -21.94 -44.68 0.35
C GLU A 99 -23.42 -44.87 -0.08
N ALA A 100 -24.26 -43.84 0.12
CA ALA A 100 -25.66 -43.88 -0.27
C ALA A 100 -25.83 -43.98 -1.81
N GLU A 101 -24.89 -43.43 -2.57
CA GLU A 101 -24.82 -43.56 -4.03
C GLU A 101 -24.21 -44.90 -4.50
N GLY A 102 -23.75 -45.74 -3.57
CA GLY A 102 -23.19 -47.07 -3.85
C GLY A 102 -21.73 -47.03 -4.30
N MET A 103 -20.96 -46.02 -3.95
CA MET A 103 -19.54 -45.94 -4.23
C MET A 103 -18.76 -46.89 -3.30
N ASP A 104 -17.69 -47.48 -3.82
CA ASP A 104 -16.80 -48.30 -3.02
C ASP A 104 -15.87 -47.42 -2.18
N MET A 105 -16.03 -47.49 -0.85
CA MET A 105 -15.26 -46.70 0.12
C MET A 105 -14.02 -47.44 0.66
N SER A 106 -13.69 -48.61 0.12
CA SER A 106 -12.59 -49.43 0.61
C SER A 106 -11.18 -48.80 0.44
N GLU A 107 -11.01 -47.90 -0.49
CA GLU A 107 -9.74 -47.24 -0.78
C GLU A 107 -9.70 -45.78 -0.35
N VAL A 108 -10.62 -45.32 0.53
CA VAL A 108 -10.67 -43.93 0.98
C VAL A 108 -9.46 -43.62 1.88
N ASP A 109 -8.70 -42.60 1.49
CA ASP A 109 -7.63 -41.99 2.27
C ASP A 109 -8.11 -40.66 2.87
N ARG A 110 -8.71 -40.71 4.04
CA ARG A 110 -9.27 -39.56 4.77
C ARG A 110 -8.24 -38.42 4.97
N ALA A 111 -6.97 -38.78 5.26
CA ALA A 111 -5.93 -37.80 5.46
C ALA A 111 -5.61 -37.04 4.16
N SER A 112 -5.50 -37.78 3.05
CA SER A 112 -5.31 -37.20 1.72
C SER A 112 -6.48 -36.31 1.31
N ASP A 113 -7.71 -36.73 1.56
CA ASP A 113 -8.91 -35.97 1.21
C ASP A 113 -9.04 -34.70 2.05
N ARG A 114 -8.71 -34.78 3.34
CA ARG A 114 -8.60 -33.59 4.21
C ARG A 114 -7.59 -32.57 3.66
N ASP A 115 -6.41 -33.02 3.29
CA ASP A 115 -5.38 -32.15 2.73
C ASP A 115 -5.83 -31.48 1.42
N LYS A 116 -6.57 -32.19 0.55
CA LYS A 116 -7.17 -31.64 -0.67
C LYS A 116 -8.20 -30.56 -0.37
N ILE A 117 -9.06 -30.75 0.63
CA ILE A 117 -10.05 -29.76 1.05
C ILE A 117 -9.35 -28.49 1.56
N ILE A 118 -8.35 -28.65 2.44
CA ILE A 118 -7.56 -27.53 2.97
C ILE A 118 -6.83 -26.82 1.83
N GLU A 119 -6.26 -27.54 0.89
CA GLU A 119 -5.63 -26.93 -0.29
C GLU A 119 -6.62 -26.17 -1.15
N GLN A 120 -7.79 -26.74 -1.46
CA GLN A 120 -8.82 -26.06 -2.26
C GLN A 120 -9.33 -24.80 -1.57
N PHE A 121 -9.58 -24.86 -0.26
CA PHE A 121 -9.94 -23.69 0.51
C PHE A 121 -8.85 -22.62 0.48
N THR A 122 -7.59 -23.04 0.62
CA THR A 122 -6.44 -22.14 0.55
C THR A 122 -6.33 -21.46 -0.81
N ARG A 123 -6.54 -22.18 -1.92
CA ARG A 123 -6.57 -21.63 -3.29
C ARG A 123 -7.67 -20.58 -3.46
N ILE A 124 -8.88 -20.85 -2.93
CA ILE A 124 -9.99 -19.88 -2.93
C ILE A 124 -9.58 -18.63 -2.15
N ARG A 125 -8.99 -18.81 -0.96
CA ARG A 125 -8.57 -17.71 -0.12
C ARG A 125 -7.43 -16.90 -0.74
N MET A 126 -6.43 -17.53 -1.35
CA MET A 126 -5.36 -16.85 -2.09
C MET A 126 -5.92 -15.95 -3.21
N LYS A 127 -6.98 -16.41 -3.88
CA LYS A 127 -7.63 -15.68 -4.96
C LYS A 127 -8.47 -14.50 -4.45
N GLU A 128 -9.24 -14.69 -3.40
CA GLU A 128 -10.19 -13.68 -2.92
C GLU A 128 -9.61 -12.73 -1.86
N ASP A 129 -8.51 -13.12 -1.19
CA ASP A 129 -7.88 -12.36 -0.10
C ASP A 129 -6.41 -12.00 -0.41
N VAL A 130 -6.22 -10.87 -1.06
CA VAL A 130 -4.88 -10.36 -1.40
C VAL A 130 -4.00 -10.11 -0.16
N TYR A 131 -4.59 -9.78 0.99
CA TYR A 131 -3.87 -9.56 2.24
C TYR A 131 -3.27 -10.86 2.77
N PHE A 132 -4.05 -11.93 2.72
CA PHE A 132 -3.59 -13.28 3.03
C PHE A 132 -2.51 -13.73 2.05
N PHE A 133 -2.75 -13.55 0.75
CA PHE A 133 -1.77 -13.92 -0.28
C PHE A 133 -0.41 -13.28 -0.04
N PHE A 134 -0.37 -11.97 0.24
CA PHE A 134 0.89 -11.27 0.51
C PHE A 134 1.58 -11.77 1.78
N ALA A 135 0.82 -11.96 2.86
CA ALA A 135 1.39 -12.36 4.13
C ALA A 135 1.94 -13.80 4.14
N VAL A 136 1.34 -14.69 3.36
CA VAL A 136 1.71 -16.12 3.37
C VAL A 136 2.72 -16.45 2.28
N PHE A 137 2.56 -15.87 1.07
CA PHE A 137 3.28 -16.33 -0.11
C PHE A 137 4.31 -15.34 -0.65
N ILE A 138 4.33 -14.09 -0.20
CA ILE A 138 5.30 -13.10 -0.66
C ILE A 138 6.35 -12.85 0.42
N PHE A 139 7.61 -13.03 0.04
CA PHE A 139 8.76 -12.75 0.88
C PHE A 139 9.59 -11.63 0.29
N ILE A 140 10.06 -10.73 1.15
CA ILE A 140 10.90 -9.59 0.79
C ILE A 140 12.17 -9.56 1.63
N LYS A 141 13.24 -9.02 1.06
CA LYS A 141 14.50 -8.82 1.80
C LYS A 141 14.45 -7.51 2.60
N PRO A 142 14.90 -7.51 3.86
CA PRO A 142 15.03 -6.28 4.63
C PRO A 142 16.11 -5.38 4.05
N LYS A 143 15.90 -4.06 4.05
CA LYS A 143 16.87 -3.06 3.56
C LYS A 143 18.21 -3.11 4.32
N GLY A 144 18.17 -3.43 5.62
CA GLY A 144 19.34 -3.53 6.49
C GLY A 144 20.10 -4.86 6.40
N GLY A 145 19.75 -5.74 5.45
CA GLY A 145 20.28 -7.10 5.41
C GLY A 145 19.51 -8.06 6.33
N GLY A 146 19.74 -9.36 6.20
CA GLY A 146 19.09 -10.41 6.96
C GLY A 146 18.29 -11.39 6.07
N LEU A 147 17.58 -12.31 6.70
CA LEU A 147 16.77 -13.30 6.00
C LEU A 147 15.50 -12.65 5.43
N PRO A 148 14.99 -13.16 4.30
CA PRO A 148 13.70 -12.74 3.77
C PRO A 148 12.59 -12.95 4.81
N PHE A 149 11.64 -12.03 4.84
CA PHE A 149 10.48 -12.10 5.73
C PHE A 149 9.18 -11.88 4.95
N GLN A 150 8.08 -12.30 5.53
CA GLN A 150 6.74 -12.21 4.95
C GLN A 150 6.32 -10.75 4.72
N PHE A 151 5.68 -10.49 3.57
CA PHE A 151 5.24 -9.16 3.18
C PHE A 151 3.91 -8.78 3.85
N ILE A 152 3.97 -8.38 5.11
CA ILE A 152 2.83 -7.87 5.86
C ILE A 152 2.65 -6.39 5.57
N LEU A 153 1.48 -6.03 5.01
CA LEU A 153 1.20 -4.68 4.56
C LEU A 153 1.08 -3.68 5.71
N ARG A 154 1.78 -2.57 5.59
CA ARG A 154 1.63 -1.38 6.44
C ARG A 154 0.32 -0.66 6.16
N ARG A 155 -0.13 0.19 7.07
CA ARG A 155 -1.41 0.89 6.97
C ARG A 155 -1.62 1.63 5.64
N PRO A 156 -0.69 2.49 5.14
CA PRO A 156 -0.88 3.16 3.86
C PRO A 156 -0.91 2.17 2.68
N GLN A 157 -0.16 1.08 2.75
CA GLN A 157 -0.23 0.01 1.74
C GLN A 157 -1.61 -0.67 1.76
N ARG A 158 -2.18 -0.95 2.95
CA ARG A 158 -3.53 -1.51 3.05
C ARG A 158 -4.58 -0.60 2.45
N ARG A 159 -4.46 0.73 2.63
CA ARG A 159 -5.34 1.73 2.02
C ARG A 159 -5.24 1.71 0.50
N LEU A 160 -4.01 1.64 -0.04
CA LEU A 160 -3.77 1.53 -1.47
C LEU A 160 -4.35 0.24 -2.05
N ILE A 161 -4.03 -0.91 -1.46
CA ILE A 161 -4.55 -2.21 -1.92
C ILE A 161 -6.09 -2.26 -1.86
N LYS A 162 -6.68 -1.71 -0.79
CA LYS A 162 -8.14 -1.58 -0.71
C LYS A 162 -8.70 -0.77 -1.89
N TRP A 163 -8.08 0.34 -2.23
CA TRP A 163 -8.50 1.17 -3.36
C TRP A 163 -8.40 0.40 -4.69
N LEU A 164 -7.30 -0.33 -4.94
CA LEU A 164 -7.12 -1.17 -6.12
C LEU A 164 -8.20 -2.25 -6.20
N GLU A 165 -8.47 -2.95 -5.09
CA GLU A 165 -9.51 -3.98 -4.98
C GLU A 165 -10.92 -3.43 -5.19
N ASP A 166 -11.24 -2.25 -4.67
CA ASP A 166 -12.52 -1.60 -4.90
C ASP A 166 -12.78 -1.33 -6.40
N ARG A 167 -11.74 -1.06 -7.19
CA ARG A 167 -11.83 -0.90 -8.66
C ARG A 167 -11.98 -2.26 -9.36
N ARG A 168 -11.12 -3.21 -9.04
CA ARG A 168 -11.17 -4.55 -9.61
C ARG A 168 -12.53 -5.23 -9.40
N ARG A 169 -13.04 -5.21 -8.17
CA ARG A 169 -14.33 -5.81 -7.80
C ARG A 169 -15.53 -5.17 -8.49
N LYS A 170 -15.42 -3.89 -8.85
CA LYS A 170 -16.42 -3.20 -9.67
C LYS A 170 -16.29 -3.44 -11.17
N GLY A 171 -15.37 -4.31 -11.58
CA GLY A 171 -15.08 -4.56 -13.00
C GLY A 171 -14.52 -3.34 -13.74
N LYS A 172 -13.87 -2.41 -13.02
CA LYS A 172 -13.30 -1.21 -13.61
C LYS A 172 -11.82 -1.39 -13.90
N PRO A 173 -11.29 -0.77 -14.97
CA PRO A 173 -9.85 -0.66 -15.16
C PRO A 173 -9.23 0.18 -14.04
N ILE A 174 -7.98 -0.09 -13.73
CA ILE A 174 -7.21 0.68 -12.75
C ILE A 174 -6.40 1.73 -13.49
N ARG A 175 -6.64 2.98 -13.20
CA ARG A 175 -5.91 4.14 -13.70
C ARG A 175 -5.57 5.02 -12.51
N LEU A 176 -4.33 4.96 -12.06
CA LEU A 176 -3.90 5.55 -10.80
C LEU A 176 -2.71 6.48 -11.02
N ILE A 177 -2.80 7.71 -10.53
CA ILE A 177 -1.65 8.57 -10.31
C ILE A 177 -1.40 8.69 -8.81
N LEU A 178 -0.22 8.21 -8.36
CA LEU A 178 0.15 8.11 -6.95
C LEU A 178 1.28 9.08 -6.61
N LEU A 179 0.92 10.13 -5.89
CA LEU A 179 1.87 11.05 -5.28
C LEU A 179 2.13 10.63 -3.82
N LYS A 180 3.38 10.55 -3.42
CA LYS A 180 3.75 9.95 -2.14
C LYS A 180 4.91 10.63 -1.44
N ALA A 181 4.94 10.52 -0.11
CA ALA A 181 6.15 10.66 0.67
C ALA A 181 7.09 9.44 0.41
N ARG A 182 8.37 9.56 0.79
CA ARG A 182 9.36 8.51 0.53
C ARG A 182 9.21 7.28 1.45
N GLN A 183 9.74 6.14 1.01
CA GLN A 183 10.11 4.94 1.78
C GLN A 183 9.00 4.12 2.45
N TRP A 184 7.74 4.22 2.08
CA TRP A 184 6.65 3.41 2.65
C TRP A 184 6.36 2.08 1.93
N GLY A 185 7.08 1.80 0.83
CA GLY A 185 6.97 0.53 0.09
C GLY A 185 5.74 0.44 -0.82
N GLY A 186 5.24 1.57 -1.33
CA GLY A 186 4.07 1.62 -2.23
C GLY A 186 4.35 0.95 -3.57
N SER A 187 5.49 1.22 -4.20
CA SER A 187 5.92 0.59 -5.45
C SER A 187 5.94 -0.93 -5.34
N THR A 188 6.47 -1.46 -4.23
CA THR A 188 6.49 -2.90 -3.93
C THR A 188 5.07 -3.48 -3.85
N ALA A 189 4.15 -2.79 -3.16
CA ALA A 189 2.77 -3.23 -3.04
C ALA A 189 2.05 -3.26 -4.40
N ILE A 190 2.26 -2.25 -5.26
CA ILE A 190 1.70 -2.20 -6.62
C ILE A 190 2.22 -3.36 -7.46
N GLN A 191 3.53 -3.59 -7.43
CA GLN A 191 4.17 -4.62 -8.25
C GLN A 191 3.71 -6.02 -7.84
N PHE A 192 3.62 -6.33 -6.55
CA PHE A 192 3.09 -7.61 -6.09
C PHE A 192 1.58 -7.75 -6.30
N TYR A 193 0.84 -6.64 -6.32
CA TYR A 193 -0.56 -6.67 -6.72
C TYR A 193 -0.71 -7.11 -8.20
N MET A 194 0.17 -6.63 -9.09
CA MET A 194 0.20 -7.09 -10.49
C MET A 194 0.51 -8.59 -10.58
N VAL A 195 1.50 -9.07 -9.81
CA VAL A 195 1.85 -10.51 -9.72
C VAL A 195 0.66 -11.33 -9.20
N TRP A 196 -0.04 -10.85 -8.17
CA TRP A 196 -1.22 -11.52 -7.64
C TRP A 196 -2.34 -11.66 -8.69
N LEU A 197 -2.58 -10.62 -9.51
CA LEU A 197 -3.52 -10.70 -10.63
C LEU A 197 -3.11 -11.76 -11.64
N GLN A 198 -1.81 -11.84 -11.97
CA GLN A 198 -1.26 -12.80 -12.91
C GLN A 198 -1.32 -14.25 -12.39
N LEU A 199 -1.03 -14.45 -11.11
CA LEU A 199 -1.02 -15.79 -10.51
C LEU A 199 -2.42 -16.29 -10.18
N MET A 200 -3.31 -15.43 -9.66
CA MET A 200 -4.57 -15.87 -9.04
C MET A 200 -5.81 -15.60 -9.89
N TRP A 201 -5.78 -14.59 -10.78
CA TRP A 201 -7.02 -14.14 -11.42
C TRP A 201 -7.10 -14.44 -12.91
N LYS A 202 -6.10 -14.07 -13.67
CA LYS A 202 -6.22 -14.17 -15.13
C LYS A 202 -4.90 -14.58 -15.78
N GLU A 203 -4.95 -15.63 -16.54
CA GLU A 203 -3.84 -16.08 -17.38
C GLU A 203 -3.59 -15.15 -18.57
N GLY A 204 -2.40 -15.24 -19.13
CA GLY A 204 -2.01 -14.45 -20.29
C GLY A 204 -1.82 -12.96 -20.04
N LEU A 205 -1.88 -12.49 -18.78
CA LEU A 205 -1.60 -11.09 -18.46
C LEU A 205 -0.11 -10.78 -18.56
N ASN A 206 0.22 -9.76 -19.35
CA ASN A 206 1.57 -9.26 -19.46
C ASN A 206 1.72 -7.97 -18.65
N SER A 207 2.76 -7.89 -17.85
CA SER A 207 3.08 -6.71 -17.05
C SER A 207 4.38 -6.06 -17.49
N LEU A 208 4.40 -4.72 -17.42
CA LEU A 208 5.57 -3.88 -17.62
C LEU A 208 5.80 -3.00 -16.39
N ILE A 209 7.02 -2.98 -15.91
CA ILE A 209 7.47 -2.02 -14.91
C ILE A 209 8.56 -1.17 -15.53
N VAL A 210 8.37 0.15 -15.54
CA VAL A 210 9.37 1.11 -16.02
C VAL A 210 9.96 1.82 -14.82
N ALA A 211 11.22 1.50 -14.50
CA ALA A 211 11.97 2.19 -13.45
C ALA A 211 12.65 3.43 -13.99
N GLN A 212 13.03 4.35 -13.10
CA GLN A 212 13.77 5.56 -13.49
C GLN A 212 15.10 5.20 -14.17
N VAL A 213 15.92 4.40 -13.50
CA VAL A 213 17.27 4.02 -13.93
C VAL A 213 17.46 2.50 -13.93
N LYS A 214 18.51 2.05 -14.62
CA LYS A 214 18.84 0.62 -14.75
C LYS A 214 19.04 -0.08 -13.40
N ASP A 215 19.75 0.53 -12.45
CA ASP A 215 20.03 -0.07 -11.15
C ASP A 215 18.76 -0.32 -10.33
N THR A 216 17.78 0.58 -10.43
CA THR A 216 16.46 0.38 -9.85
C THR A 216 15.73 -0.79 -10.51
N ALA A 217 15.83 -0.92 -11.85
CA ALA A 217 15.27 -2.05 -12.58
C ALA A 217 15.90 -3.39 -12.13
N ASP A 218 17.20 -3.42 -11.91
CA ASP A 218 17.91 -4.61 -11.41
C ASP A 218 17.45 -4.99 -10.00
N THR A 219 17.25 -4.01 -9.12
CA THR A 219 16.69 -4.20 -7.77
C THR A 219 15.29 -4.81 -7.83
N ILE A 220 14.42 -4.31 -8.70
CA ILE A 220 13.06 -4.82 -8.91
C ILE A 220 13.10 -6.27 -9.39
N ARG A 221 13.97 -6.61 -10.35
CA ARG A 221 14.15 -7.99 -10.81
C ARG A 221 14.53 -8.94 -9.68
N GLY A 222 15.49 -8.54 -8.84
CA GLY A 222 15.89 -9.31 -7.67
C GLY A 222 14.76 -9.53 -6.65
N MET A 223 13.87 -8.54 -6.49
CA MET A 223 12.70 -8.64 -5.62
C MET A 223 11.70 -9.70 -6.13
N PHE A 224 11.42 -9.72 -7.43
CA PHE A 224 10.55 -10.75 -8.03
C PHE A 224 11.15 -12.15 -7.94
N GLU A 225 12.46 -12.28 -8.12
CA GLU A 225 13.14 -13.56 -7.96
C GLU A 225 12.99 -14.12 -6.54
N GLU A 226 13.16 -13.26 -5.53
CA GLU A 226 13.00 -13.67 -4.14
C GLU A 226 11.55 -14.10 -3.83
N ALA A 227 10.57 -13.32 -4.28
CA ALA A 227 9.16 -13.65 -4.06
C ALA A 227 8.78 -15.00 -4.69
N MET A 228 9.14 -15.22 -5.96
CA MET A 228 8.80 -16.45 -6.68
C MET A 228 9.56 -17.67 -6.13
N LYS A 229 10.76 -17.48 -5.58
CA LYS A 229 11.51 -18.57 -4.94
C LYS A 229 10.70 -19.27 -3.85
N HIS A 230 9.94 -18.52 -3.07
CA HIS A 230 9.15 -19.02 -1.96
C HIS A 230 7.73 -19.46 -2.35
N PHE A 231 7.25 -19.10 -3.56
CA PHE A 231 5.92 -19.48 -4.00
C PHE A 231 5.85 -20.97 -4.33
N PRO A 232 4.90 -21.74 -3.76
CA PRO A 232 4.82 -23.19 -4.00
C PRO A 232 4.42 -23.54 -5.45
N VAL A 233 5.12 -24.49 -6.07
CA VAL A 233 4.86 -24.92 -7.45
C VAL A 233 3.43 -25.42 -7.62
N ARG A 234 2.91 -26.19 -6.66
CA ARG A 234 1.56 -26.76 -6.69
C ARG A 234 0.46 -25.73 -6.97
N PHE A 235 0.65 -24.47 -6.54
CA PHE A 235 -0.34 -23.41 -6.78
C PHE A 235 -0.25 -22.74 -8.16
N LEU A 236 0.72 -23.15 -8.99
CA LEU A 236 0.81 -22.75 -10.40
C LEU A 236 0.02 -23.69 -11.33
N HIS A 237 -0.40 -24.85 -10.85
CA HIS A 237 -1.16 -25.87 -11.55
C HIS A 237 -2.60 -25.93 -11.06
N GLU A 238 -3.49 -26.46 -11.90
CA GLU A 238 -4.85 -26.76 -11.47
C GLU A 238 -4.86 -27.88 -10.42
N MET A 239 -5.89 -27.93 -9.62
CA MET A 239 -6.00 -28.95 -8.57
C MET A 239 -6.17 -30.33 -9.20
N GLY A 240 -5.34 -31.29 -8.77
CA GLY A 240 -5.35 -32.66 -9.33
C GLY A 240 -4.45 -32.86 -10.54
N GLU A 241 -3.86 -31.80 -11.10
CA GLU A 241 -2.84 -31.95 -12.14
C GLU A 241 -1.51 -32.49 -11.56
N SER A 242 -0.86 -33.35 -12.31
CA SER A 242 0.51 -33.79 -12.00
C SER A 242 1.49 -32.65 -12.26
N TYR A 243 2.36 -32.38 -11.31
CA TYR A 243 3.43 -31.41 -11.47
C TYR A 243 4.75 -31.95 -10.90
N ASN A 244 5.85 -31.34 -11.34
CA ASN A 244 7.17 -31.61 -10.75
C ASN A 244 7.52 -30.51 -9.77
N GLU A 245 7.75 -30.82 -8.51
CA GLU A 245 8.12 -29.83 -7.48
C GLU A 245 9.39 -29.03 -7.80
N ASN A 246 10.26 -29.60 -8.65
CA ASN A 246 11.51 -28.97 -9.08
C ASN A 246 11.39 -28.25 -10.43
N GLU A 247 10.19 -28.16 -11.02
CA GLU A 247 10.02 -27.43 -12.27
C GLU A 247 10.27 -25.94 -12.10
N PRO A 248 10.72 -25.25 -13.17
CA PRO A 248 10.92 -23.81 -13.12
C PRO A 248 9.61 -23.06 -12.96
N LYS A 249 9.42 -22.34 -11.84
CA LYS A 249 8.27 -21.47 -11.61
C LYS A 249 8.28 -20.25 -12.53
N TRP A 250 9.44 -19.90 -13.04
CA TRP A 250 9.66 -18.82 -13.99
C TRP A 250 10.90 -19.11 -14.84
N VAL A 251 10.94 -18.52 -16.04
CA VAL A 251 12.09 -18.56 -16.94
C VAL A 251 12.45 -17.17 -17.45
N GLY A 252 13.73 -16.91 -17.66
CA GLY A 252 14.24 -15.63 -18.14
C GLY A 252 15.01 -14.83 -17.05
N PHE A 253 15.25 -13.56 -17.27
CA PHE A 253 16.19 -12.72 -16.55
C PHE A 253 17.64 -13.23 -16.57
N GLY A 254 18.11 -13.77 -17.70
CA GLY A 254 19.52 -14.03 -17.90
C GLY A 254 20.37 -12.74 -17.82
N LYS A 255 21.71 -12.85 -17.98
CA LYS A 255 22.64 -11.71 -17.86
C LYS A 255 22.25 -10.45 -18.66
N THR A 256 21.50 -10.61 -19.75
CA THR A 256 21.02 -9.52 -20.62
C THR A 256 19.51 -9.39 -20.70
N GLY A 257 18.76 -10.29 -20.06
CA GLY A 257 17.30 -10.34 -20.14
C GLY A 257 16.60 -9.35 -19.23
N ASN A 258 15.51 -8.76 -19.69
CA ASN A 258 14.63 -7.88 -18.92
C ASN A 258 13.23 -8.45 -18.74
N THR A 259 13.00 -9.68 -19.17
CA THR A 259 11.69 -10.34 -19.16
C THR A 259 11.74 -11.65 -18.41
N LYS A 260 10.78 -11.85 -17.53
CA LYS A 260 10.50 -13.09 -16.82
C LYS A 260 9.17 -13.64 -17.34
N LYS A 261 9.11 -14.94 -17.58
CA LYS A 261 7.86 -15.63 -17.95
C LYS A 261 7.46 -16.55 -16.81
N ILE A 262 6.18 -16.66 -16.58
CA ILE A 262 5.55 -17.66 -15.71
C ILE A 262 4.82 -18.63 -16.67
N PRO A 263 5.46 -19.74 -17.08
CA PRO A 263 4.94 -20.59 -18.16
C PRO A 263 3.56 -21.17 -17.84
N GLN A 264 3.36 -21.63 -16.60
CA GLN A 264 2.13 -22.26 -16.12
C GLN A 264 0.93 -21.30 -16.14
N ARG A 265 1.17 -20.00 -16.20
CA ARG A 265 0.12 -18.96 -16.25
C ARG A 265 0.12 -18.18 -17.56
N PHE A 266 0.97 -18.53 -18.52
CA PHE A 266 1.15 -17.81 -19.80
C PHE A 266 1.42 -16.31 -19.63
N CYS A 267 1.98 -15.92 -18.47
CA CYS A 267 2.19 -14.54 -18.09
C CYS A 267 3.64 -14.10 -18.30
N LYS A 268 3.83 -12.80 -18.57
CA LYS A 268 5.15 -12.17 -18.66
C LYS A 268 5.26 -11.00 -17.70
N ILE A 269 6.44 -10.82 -17.12
CA ILE A 269 6.83 -9.64 -16.34
C ILE A 269 8.06 -9.05 -16.99
N LYS A 270 7.96 -7.86 -17.54
CA LYS A 270 9.08 -7.11 -18.12
C LYS A 270 9.45 -5.95 -17.22
N VAL A 271 10.74 -5.76 -16.99
CA VAL A 271 11.26 -4.64 -16.21
C VAL A 271 12.20 -3.83 -17.10
N GLY A 272 11.79 -2.63 -17.45
CA GLY A 272 12.52 -1.67 -18.26
C GLY A 272 13.00 -0.47 -17.46
N SER A 273 13.70 0.44 -18.13
CA SER A 273 14.19 1.69 -17.55
C SER A 273 13.87 2.86 -18.48
N ALA A 274 13.52 4.02 -17.90
CA ALA A 274 13.28 5.25 -18.64
C ALA A 274 14.53 5.77 -19.37
N GLU A 275 15.73 5.42 -18.89
CA GLU A 275 17.00 5.71 -19.60
C GLU A 275 17.11 4.95 -20.94
N ARG A 276 16.39 3.83 -21.07
CA ARG A 276 16.36 3.00 -22.27
C ARG A 276 14.92 2.79 -22.74
N PRO A 277 14.27 3.81 -23.32
CA PRO A 277 12.86 3.78 -23.65
C PRO A 277 12.45 2.59 -24.57
N ASP A 278 13.36 2.15 -25.43
CA ASP A 278 13.09 0.98 -26.30
C ASP A 278 12.96 -0.33 -25.52
N SER A 279 13.48 -0.38 -24.27
CA SER A 279 13.26 -1.54 -23.40
C SER A 279 11.81 -1.71 -22.97
N ALA A 280 11.00 -0.65 -23.06
CA ALA A 280 9.56 -0.65 -22.75
C ALA A 280 8.66 -0.97 -23.95
N ARG A 281 9.23 -1.10 -25.16
CA ARG A 281 8.47 -1.32 -26.41
C ARG A 281 8.39 -2.81 -26.77
N GLY A 282 7.47 -3.13 -27.68
CA GLY A 282 7.50 -4.36 -28.45
C GLY A 282 6.69 -5.53 -27.90
N ASP A 283 5.89 -5.35 -26.85
CA ASP A 283 4.95 -6.34 -26.34
C ASP A 283 3.58 -5.71 -26.02
N ASP A 284 2.52 -6.50 -26.08
CA ASP A 284 1.20 -6.10 -25.60
C ASP A 284 1.14 -6.26 -24.08
N TYR A 285 0.91 -5.15 -23.37
CA TYR A 285 0.79 -5.12 -21.93
C TYR A 285 -0.65 -4.93 -21.47
N ASN A 286 -0.99 -5.54 -20.34
CA ASN A 286 -2.26 -5.35 -19.66
C ASN A 286 -2.07 -4.51 -18.39
N LEU A 287 -0.91 -4.66 -17.73
CA LEU A 287 -0.58 -4.08 -16.44
C LEU A 287 0.72 -3.29 -16.58
N VAL A 288 0.67 -1.98 -16.35
CA VAL A 288 1.85 -1.10 -16.43
C VAL A 288 2.01 -0.30 -15.15
N HIS A 289 3.23 -0.30 -14.62
CA HIS A 289 3.65 0.54 -13.51
C HIS A 289 4.87 1.38 -13.92
N CYS A 290 4.67 2.68 -14.04
CA CYS A 290 5.74 3.65 -14.23
C CYS A 290 6.16 4.22 -12.87
N SER A 291 7.35 3.86 -12.42
CA SER A 291 7.87 4.20 -11.09
C SER A 291 8.77 5.42 -11.15
N GLU A 292 8.54 6.36 -10.23
CA GLU A 292 9.28 7.62 -10.09
C GLU A 292 9.21 8.52 -11.35
N VAL A 293 8.02 8.62 -11.95
CA VAL A 293 7.78 9.35 -13.22
C VAL A 293 8.15 10.82 -13.12
N GLY A 294 7.91 11.48 -11.97
CA GLY A 294 8.19 12.89 -11.75
C GLY A 294 9.68 13.26 -11.85
N ILE A 295 10.57 12.29 -11.69
CA ILE A 295 12.02 12.51 -11.77
C ILE A 295 12.66 11.98 -13.05
N TRP A 296 11.86 11.50 -14.02
CA TRP A 296 12.38 11.09 -15.31
C TRP A 296 12.88 12.31 -16.09
N LYS A 297 14.08 12.18 -16.62
CA LYS A 297 14.71 13.25 -17.38
C LYS A 297 14.34 13.14 -18.86
N LYS A 298 14.18 14.29 -19.52
CA LYS A 298 14.15 14.35 -20.95
C LYS A 298 15.53 13.95 -21.49
N THR A 299 15.57 12.97 -22.39
CA THR A 299 16.78 12.53 -23.11
C THR A 299 16.70 12.99 -24.56
N ASP A 300 17.85 12.99 -25.28
CA ASP A 300 17.90 13.30 -26.69
C ASP A 300 16.91 12.44 -27.49
N GLY A 301 15.87 13.09 -27.98
CA GLY A 301 14.83 12.48 -28.80
C GLY A 301 13.65 11.83 -28.06
N LYS A 302 13.59 11.83 -26.71
CA LYS A 302 12.41 11.29 -25.97
C LYS A 302 12.13 12.05 -24.69
N SER A 303 10.90 12.49 -24.53
CA SER A 303 10.34 13.04 -23.31
C SER A 303 9.75 11.96 -22.39
N PRO A 304 9.54 12.20 -21.07
CA PRO A 304 8.79 11.31 -20.20
C PRO A 304 7.41 10.95 -20.77
N GLU A 305 6.71 11.89 -21.41
CA GLU A 305 5.42 11.71 -22.06
C GLU A 305 5.49 10.68 -23.18
N ASP A 306 6.54 10.73 -24.00
CA ASP A 306 6.73 9.78 -25.12
C ASP A 306 6.99 8.36 -24.62
N ILE A 307 7.73 8.23 -23.52
CA ILE A 307 8.02 6.93 -22.89
C ILE A 307 6.72 6.33 -22.34
N VAL A 308 5.98 7.12 -21.58
CA VAL A 308 4.71 6.72 -20.98
C VAL A 308 3.71 6.35 -22.08
N ARG A 309 3.52 7.19 -23.08
CA ARG A 309 2.63 6.93 -24.21
C ARG A 309 3.00 5.65 -24.94
N SER A 310 4.28 5.43 -25.19
CA SER A 310 4.78 4.22 -25.84
C SER A 310 4.49 2.95 -25.02
N ALA A 311 4.50 3.04 -23.69
CA ALA A 311 4.24 1.92 -22.80
C ALA A 311 2.74 1.63 -22.58
N THR A 312 1.87 2.62 -22.78
CA THR A 312 0.46 2.55 -22.32
C THR A 312 -0.58 2.69 -23.41
N SER A 313 -0.23 3.22 -24.60
CA SER A 313 -1.21 3.52 -25.66
C SER A 313 -2.00 2.31 -26.20
N GLY A 314 -1.46 1.11 -26.10
CA GLY A 314 -2.13 -0.14 -26.50
C GLY A 314 -3.05 -0.75 -25.44
N ILE A 315 -3.11 -0.19 -24.23
CA ILE A 315 -3.85 -0.79 -23.13
C ILE A 315 -5.32 -0.37 -23.18
N ALA A 316 -6.18 -1.32 -23.48
CA ALA A 316 -7.63 -1.09 -23.52
C ALA A 316 -8.20 -0.65 -22.16
N TYR A 317 -9.29 0.13 -22.20
CA TYR A 317 -10.02 0.54 -21.00
C TYR A 317 -11.06 -0.53 -20.63
N MET A 318 -10.59 -1.60 -19.97
CA MET A 318 -11.40 -2.78 -19.64
C MET A 318 -10.96 -3.42 -18.32
N PRO A 319 -11.78 -4.30 -17.72
CA PRO A 319 -11.42 -5.03 -16.51
C PRO A 319 -10.07 -5.76 -16.64
N PHE A 320 -9.34 -5.89 -15.54
CA PHE A 320 -8.00 -6.48 -15.48
C PHE A 320 -6.93 -5.76 -16.30
N THR A 321 -7.16 -4.47 -16.62
CA THR A 321 -6.11 -3.60 -17.11
C THR A 321 -5.74 -2.54 -16.08
N MET A 322 -4.43 -2.23 -16.00
CA MET A 322 -3.89 -1.36 -14.97
C MET A 322 -2.80 -0.45 -15.55
N ILE A 323 -2.90 0.84 -15.27
CA ILE A 323 -1.83 1.81 -15.49
C ILE A 323 -1.64 2.59 -14.19
N VAL A 324 -0.43 2.59 -13.68
CA VAL A 324 -0.05 3.36 -12.49
C VAL A 324 1.13 4.25 -12.80
N TYR A 325 0.96 5.55 -12.58
CA TYR A 325 2.05 6.53 -12.49
C TYR A 325 2.32 6.78 -11.03
N GLU A 326 3.52 6.55 -10.58
CA GLU A 326 3.90 6.69 -9.18
C GLU A 326 5.17 7.52 -9.07
N SER A 327 5.15 8.52 -8.18
CA SER A 327 6.33 9.34 -7.90
C SER A 327 6.26 10.06 -6.55
N THR A 328 7.43 10.46 -6.04
CA THR A 328 7.56 11.68 -5.25
C THR A 328 7.44 12.88 -6.17
N ALA A 329 7.07 14.05 -5.64
CA ALA A 329 7.06 15.28 -6.42
C ALA A 329 8.47 15.71 -6.81
N ASN A 330 8.60 16.42 -7.94
CA ASN A 330 9.85 16.98 -8.43
C ASN A 330 9.61 18.36 -9.06
N GLY A 331 9.08 19.30 -8.29
CA GLY A 331 8.70 20.63 -8.75
C GLY A 331 7.44 20.65 -9.61
N THR A 332 7.12 21.86 -10.08
CA THR A 332 5.98 22.14 -10.95
C THR A 332 6.38 22.13 -12.43
N GLY A 333 5.39 22.04 -13.35
CA GLY A 333 5.61 22.18 -14.80
C GLY A 333 6.31 20.98 -15.45
N ASN A 334 6.22 19.80 -14.86
CA ASN A 334 6.65 18.55 -15.48
C ASN A 334 5.43 17.65 -15.75
N PHE A 335 5.61 16.64 -16.59
CA PHE A 335 4.55 15.71 -16.98
C PHE A 335 3.74 15.14 -15.81
N PHE A 336 4.41 14.70 -14.73
CA PHE A 336 3.74 14.10 -13.58
C PHE A 336 2.88 15.13 -12.83
N HIS A 337 3.35 16.37 -12.70
CA HIS A 337 2.60 17.46 -12.08
C HIS A 337 1.36 17.84 -12.91
N ASP A 338 1.54 17.96 -14.24
CA ASP A 338 0.44 18.35 -15.13
C ASP A 338 -0.64 17.27 -15.17
N GLU A 339 -0.25 16.00 -15.22
CA GLU A 339 -1.17 14.86 -15.14
C GLU A 339 -1.87 14.76 -13.76
N TRP A 340 -1.14 15.07 -12.66
CA TRP A 340 -1.72 15.17 -11.33
C TRP A 340 -2.83 16.22 -11.27
N LEU A 341 -2.57 17.44 -11.77
CA LEU A 341 -3.56 18.50 -11.79
C LEU A 341 -4.77 18.17 -12.65
N ALA A 342 -4.57 17.53 -13.79
CA ALA A 342 -5.65 17.06 -14.65
C ALA A 342 -6.50 16.00 -13.94
N ALA A 343 -5.86 15.07 -13.20
CA ALA A 343 -6.54 14.06 -12.43
C ALA A 343 -7.36 14.65 -11.28
N GLU A 344 -6.82 15.63 -10.55
CA GLU A 344 -7.57 16.33 -9.48
C GLU A 344 -8.81 17.06 -10.00
N LYS A 345 -8.75 17.59 -11.22
CA LYS A 345 -9.89 18.26 -11.88
C LYS A 345 -10.89 17.28 -12.53
N GLY A 346 -10.55 15.98 -12.60
CA GLY A 346 -11.35 15.00 -13.34
C GLY A 346 -11.23 15.11 -14.86
N GLU A 347 -10.20 15.76 -15.37
CA GLU A 347 -9.88 15.95 -16.78
C GLU A 347 -8.98 14.86 -17.35
N SER A 348 -8.51 13.94 -16.52
CA SER A 348 -7.70 12.79 -16.88
C SER A 348 -8.48 11.47 -16.69
N GLN A 349 -8.01 10.40 -17.34
CA GLN A 349 -8.48 9.05 -17.03
C GLN A 349 -7.96 8.52 -15.68
N PHE A 350 -6.96 9.15 -15.08
CA PHE A 350 -6.34 8.75 -13.84
C PHE A 350 -7.09 9.30 -12.63
N GLU A 351 -7.08 8.53 -11.54
CA GLU A 351 -7.58 8.96 -10.24
C GLU A 351 -6.40 9.27 -9.33
N PRO A 352 -6.38 10.44 -8.66
CA PRO A 352 -5.28 10.85 -7.81
C PRO A 352 -5.34 10.11 -6.46
N PHE A 353 -4.17 9.70 -5.97
CA PHE A 353 -4.02 9.08 -4.65
C PHE A 353 -2.77 9.66 -3.98
N PHE A 354 -2.95 10.33 -2.86
CA PHE A 354 -1.87 10.94 -2.10
C PHE A 354 -1.59 10.19 -0.80
N VAL A 355 -0.31 10.04 -0.46
CA VAL A 355 0.13 9.46 0.83
C VAL A 355 1.02 10.46 1.54
N PRO A 356 0.49 11.19 2.54
CA PRO A 356 1.27 12.11 3.35
C PRO A 356 2.20 11.35 4.30
N TRP A 357 3.28 11.99 4.72
CA TRP A 357 4.28 11.39 5.59
C TRP A 357 3.70 10.85 6.92
N PHE A 358 2.76 11.55 7.53
CA PHE A 358 2.18 11.17 8.83
C PHE A 358 1.26 9.95 8.79
N GLU A 359 0.84 9.49 7.61
CA GLU A 359 0.17 8.19 7.46
C GLU A 359 1.14 6.99 7.60
N ILE A 360 2.45 7.24 7.43
CA ILE A 360 3.50 6.23 7.58
C ILE A 360 3.93 6.16 9.05
N TYR A 361 2.96 5.99 9.93
CA TYR A 361 3.13 6.15 11.37
C TYR A 361 4.21 5.23 11.96
N ASP A 362 4.32 3.99 11.50
CA ASP A 362 5.31 3.02 11.93
C ASP A 362 6.78 3.45 11.67
N LEU A 363 7.00 4.47 10.85
CA LEU A 363 8.33 5.07 10.61
C LEU A 363 8.48 6.45 11.21
N TYR A 364 7.39 7.24 11.28
CA TYR A 364 7.44 8.68 11.55
C TYR A 364 6.57 9.04 12.76
N HIS A 365 6.99 8.56 13.93
CA HIS A 365 6.43 8.94 15.21
C HIS A 365 7.52 8.98 16.28
N LEU A 366 7.30 9.77 17.32
CA LEU A 366 8.15 9.87 18.48
C LEU A 366 7.29 10.00 19.73
N ASP A 367 7.35 9.00 20.60
CA ASP A 367 6.59 8.97 21.85
C ASP A 367 7.03 10.07 22.81
N PHE A 368 6.09 10.52 23.62
CA PHE A 368 6.37 11.46 24.71
C PHE A 368 6.96 10.73 25.92
N LYS A 369 7.87 11.39 26.64
CA LYS A 369 8.52 10.81 27.82
C LYS A 369 7.51 10.35 28.88
N ASN A 370 6.39 11.05 29.04
CA ASN A 370 5.30 10.73 29.95
C ASN A 370 4.02 11.48 29.57
N LYS A 371 2.91 11.15 30.25
CA LYS A 371 1.59 11.74 30.04
C LYS A 371 1.58 13.25 30.19
N LYS A 372 2.26 13.79 31.23
CA LYS A 372 2.32 15.20 31.47
C LYS A 372 3.05 15.99 30.39
N HIS A 373 4.11 15.39 29.82
CA HIS A 373 4.82 15.97 28.67
C HIS A 373 3.90 16.06 27.45
N LYS A 374 3.10 15.03 27.18
CA LYS A 374 2.12 15.02 26.10
C LYS A 374 1.01 16.05 26.32
N GLU A 375 0.50 16.18 27.56
CA GLU A 375 -0.49 17.22 27.94
C GLU A 375 0.07 18.61 27.70
N ASN A 376 1.27 18.89 28.18
CA ASN A 376 1.94 20.19 28.00
C ASN A 376 2.14 20.51 26.51
N PHE A 377 2.49 19.51 25.70
CA PHE A 377 2.61 19.67 24.26
C PHE A 377 1.27 19.99 23.60
N ALA A 378 0.18 19.32 23.99
CA ALA A 378 -1.17 19.61 23.50
C ALA A 378 -1.63 21.03 23.86
N ILE A 379 -1.28 21.52 25.06
CA ILE A 379 -1.52 22.91 25.48
C ILE A 379 -0.74 23.85 24.56
N TRP A 380 0.56 23.65 24.46
CA TRP A 380 1.44 24.47 23.63
C TRP A 380 0.98 24.54 22.18
N LEU A 381 0.61 23.38 21.57
CA LEU A 381 0.12 23.30 20.19
C LEU A 381 -1.15 24.14 19.99
N TYR A 382 -2.09 24.07 20.94
CA TYR A 382 -3.31 24.86 20.88
C TYR A 382 -3.06 26.36 21.07
N GLU A 383 -2.20 26.75 22.01
CA GLU A 383 -1.86 28.15 22.29
C GLU A 383 -1.13 28.79 21.11
N ASN A 384 -0.27 28.04 20.41
CA ASN A 384 0.51 28.53 19.28
C ASN A 384 -0.16 28.32 17.92
N ARG A 385 -1.41 27.85 17.84
CA ARG A 385 -2.11 27.54 16.57
C ARG A 385 -2.24 28.69 15.57
N ASN A 386 -2.08 29.92 16.01
CA ASN A 386 -2.10 31.13 15.18
C ASN A 386 -0.74 31.87 15.20
N ASN A 387 0.30 31.22 15.67
CA ASN A 387 1.63 31.81 15.73
C ASN A 387 2.36 31.56 14.40
N HIS A 388 2.63 32.62 13.66
CA HIS A 388 3.33 32.60 12.36
C HIS A 388 4.85 32.73 12.51
N ASN A 389 5.36 32.99 13.73
CA ASN A 389 6.78 33.24 13.95
C ASN A 389 7.51 31.99 14.43
N THR A 390 8.75 31.85 14.02
CA THR A 390 9.73 30.87 14.50
C THR A 390 10.89 31.58 15.20
N MET A 391 11.57 30.90 16.12
CA MET A 391 12.78 31.43 16.75
C MET A 391 14.00 31.23 15.84
N THR A 392 13.98 30.21 15.00
CA THR A 392 15.07 29.87 14.08
C THR A 392 14.50 29.37 12.76
N ASP A 393 15.30 29.43 11.67
CA ASP A 393 14.95 28.90 10.35
C ASP A 393 14.78 27.37 10.34
N ARG A 394 15.19 26.69 11.42
CA ARG A 394 15.11 25.23 11.59
C ARG A 394 13.86 24.77 12.36
N GLU A 395 12.92 25.66 12.57
CA GLU A 395 11.66 25.38 13.25
C GLU A 395 10.49 25.65 12.31
N GLU A 396 9.33 25.13 12.72
CA GLU A 396 8.07 25.44 12.03
C GLU A 396 7.21 26.35 12.91
N PRO A 397 6.46 27.30 12.32
CA PRO A 397 5.52 28.09 13.08
C PRO A 397 4.41 27.20 13.68
N GLY A 398 3.89 27.64 14.82
CA GLY A 398 2.83 26.90 15.51
C GLY A 398 1.57 26.68 14.65
N GLU A 399 1.25 27.65 13.78
CA GLU A 399 0.19 27.52 12.78
C GLU A 399 0.37 26.32 11.84
N TYR A 400 1.58 26.11 11.33
CA TYR A 400 1.86 24.95 10.47
C TYR A 400 1.72 23.64 11.22
N LEU A 401 2.24 23.55 12.44
CA LEU A 401 2.09 22.35 13.27
C LEU A 401 0.63 22.08 13.64
N TRP A 402 -0.16 23.14 13.82
CA TRP A 402 -1.61 23.01 14.00
C TRP A 402 -2.30 22.52 12.73
N LYS A 403 -1.91 23.00 11.54
CA LYS A 403 -2.38 22.49 10.25
C LYS A 403 -2.13 20.99 10.13
N LEU A 404 -0.94 20.49 10.51
CA LEU A 404 -0.67 19.04 10.54
C LEU A 404 -1.66 18.29 11.43
N TRP A 405 -1.96 18.85 12.60
CA TRP A 405 -2.98 18.29 13.49
C TRP A 405 -4.37 18.24 12.83
N GLU A 406 -4.79 19.31 12.19
CA GLU A 406 -6.08 19.37 11.48
C GLU A 406 -6.15 18.39 10.31
N MET A 407 -5.04 18.14 9.63
CA MET A 407 -4.92 17.16 8.56
C MET A 407 -4.92 15.71 9.04
N GLY A 408 -4.89 15.45 10.35
CA GLY A 408 -5.00 14.12 10.92
C GLY A 408 -3.72 13.54 11.50
N ALA A 409 -2.61 14.27 11.52
CA ALA A 409 -1.40 13.84 12.21
C ALA A 409 -1.65 13.64 13.71
N THR A 410 -1.04 12.62 14.32
CA THR A 410 -1.07 12.43 15.78
C THR A 410 -0.11 13.39 16.47
N LEU A 411 -0.27 13.59 17.76
CA LEU A 411 0.69 14.38 18.56
C LEU A 411 2.10 13.78 18.49
N GLU A 412 2.21 12.45 18.47
CA GLU A 412 3.47 11.72 18.36
C GLU A 412 4.12 11.89 16.99
N ALA A 413 3.34 11.94 15.92
CA ALA A 413 3.84 12.25 14.59
C ALA A 413 4.35 13.69 14.50
N ILE A 414 3.60 14.67 15.05
CA ILE A 414 4.04 16.08 15.10
C ILE A 414 5.30 16.23 15.97
N ASN A 415 5.40 15.50 17.09
CA ASN A 415 6.59 15.47 17.92
C ASN A 415 7.82 14.95 17.15
N TRP A 416 7.64 13.90 16.36
CA TRP A 416 8.67 13.42 15.44
C TRP A 416 9.05 14.48 14.40
N TYR A 417 8.07 15.12 13.78
CA TYR A 417 8.30 16.14 12.77
C TYR A 417 9.13 17.30 13.27
N ILE A 418 8.85 17.81 14.47
CA ILE A 418 9.60 18.90 15.11
C ILE A 418 11.07 18.53 15.31
N VAL A 419 11.33 17.28 15.72
CA VAL A 419 12.72 16.82 15.93
C VAL A 419 13.44 16.62 14.59
N GLU A 420 12.76 16.04 13.61
CA GLU A 420 13.32 15.79 12.29
C GLU A 420 13.60 17.09 11.53
N ARG A 421 12.68 18.07 11.63
CA ARG A 421 12.78 19.39 10.97
C ARG A 421 14.10 20.11 11.25
N ARG A 422 14.67 19.94 12.43
CA ARG A 422 15.94 20.57 12.83
C ARG A 422 17.13 20.11 12.00
N LYS A 423 17.02 19.01 11.27
CA LYS A 423 18.07 18.49 10.38
C LYS A 423 18.05 19.16 9.00
N TYR A 424 16.99 19.87 8.66
CA TYR A 424 16.78 20.51 7.36
C TYR A 424 17.03 22.01 7.47
N HIS A 425 17.54 22.58 6.38
CA HIS A 425 17.87 24.00 6.33
C HIS A 425 16.61 24.86 6.44
N ASP A 426 15.59 24.54 5.66
CA ASP A 426 14.31 25.27 5.62
C ASP A 426 13.11 24.32 5.52
N HIS A 427 11.91 24.91 5.55
CA HIS A 427 10.65 24.19 5.40
C HIS A 427 10.57 23.44 4.06
N GLY A 428 11.02 24.07 2.99
CA GLY A 428 10.94 23.49 1.64
C GLY A 428 11.78 22.23 1.48
N ASP A 429 12.97 22.19 2.08
CA ASP A 429 13.82 21.01 2.08
C ASP A 429 13.14 19.84 2.81
N MET A 430 12.51 20.11 3.97
CA MET A 430 11.77 19.08 4.71
C MET A 430 10.53 18.62 3.94
N ALA A 431 9.76 19.54 3.39
CA ALA A 431 8.52 19.25 2.67
C ALA A 431 8.74 18.48 1.37
N SER A 432 9.91 18.63 0.72
CA SER A 432 10.26 17.85 -0.46
C SER A 432 10.40 16.34 -0.17
N GLU A 433 10.81 15.99 1.04
CA GLU A 433 10.99 14.61 1.49
C GLU A 433 9.74 14.07 2.20
N PHE A 434 9.09 14.92 3.00
CA PHE A 434 7.97 14.60 3.87
C PHE A 434 6.78 15.55 3.62
N PRO A 435 6.17 15.50 2.43
CA PRO A 435 5.04 16.38 2.12
C PRO A 435 3.80 16.00 2.94
N SER A 436 3.09 17.03 3.40
CA SER A 436 1.86 16.90 4.16
C SER A 436 0.61 16.97 3.29
N ASP A 437 0.72 17.67 2.16
CA ASP A 437 -0.32 17.77 1.13
C ASP A 437 0.29 17.83 -0.29
N PRO A 438 -0.50 17.63 -1.36
CA PRO A 438 0.00 17.65 -2.73
C PRO A 438 0.59 19.00 -3.17
N VAL A 439 0.00 20.12 -2.73
CA VAL A 439 0.47 21.46 -3.08
C VAL A 439 1.86 21.69 -2.51
N GLU A 440 2.04 21.36 -1.23
CA GLU A 440 3.34 21.42 -0.56
C GLU A 440 4.38 20.54 -1.27
N ALA A 441 3.98 19.30 -1.64
CA ALA A 441 4.86 18.36 -2.33
C ALA A 441 5.47 18.96 -3.60
N PHE A 442 4.65 19.54 -4.46
CA PHE A 442 5.10 20.12 -5.73
C PHE A 442 5.79 21.48 -5.55
N LYS A 443 5.31 22.32 -4.64
CA LYS A 443 5.87 23.65 -4.40
C LYS A 443 7.32 23.59 -3.93
N HIS A 444 7.67 22.63 -3.11
CA HIS A 444 8.94 22.56 -2.42
C HIS A 444 9.92 21.50 -2.96
N SER A 445 9.54 20.76 -4.01
CA SER A 445 10.42 19.80 -4.67
C SER A 445 10.98 20.37 -6.00
N GLY A 446 12.08 19.78 -6.49
CA GLY A 446 12.71 20.18 -7.75
C GLY A 446 13.75 21.30 -7.63
N THR A 447 14.38 21.65 -8.77
CA THR A 447 15.39 22.71 -8.83
C THR A 447 14.68 24.06 -8.83
N ARG A 448 14.89 24.87 -7.79
CA ARG A 448 14.37 26.25 -7.73
C ARG A 448 15.16 27.12 -8.69
N VAL A 449 14.47 27.78 -9.63
CA VAL A 449 15.09 28.75 -10.54
C VAL A 449 15.35 30.09 -9.85
N PHE A 450 14.52 30.42 -8.84
CA PHE A 450 14.66 31.63 -8.02
C PHE A 450 14.60 31.27 -6.53
N ASP A 451 15.50 31.85 -5.76
CA ASP A 451 15.45 31.81 -4.30
C ASP A 451 14.37 32.80 -3.85
N GLU A 452 13.23 32.30 -3.33
CA GLU A 452 12.10 33.15 -2.88
C GLU A 452 12.52 34.18 -1.82
N TYR A 453 13.64 33.96 -1.14
CA TYR A 453 14.19 34.88 -0.13
C TYR A 453 15.13 35.94 -0.71
N LYS A 454 15.54 35.82 -1.98
CA LYS A 454 16.43 36.77 -2.67
C LYS A 454 15.71 37.68 -3.65
N VAL A 455 14.45 37.43 -3.94
CA VAL A 455 13.62 38.34 -4.76
C VAL A 455 12.85 39.24 -3.79
N LYS A 456 13.51 40.36 -3.43
CA LYS A 456 12.85 41.49 -2.78
C LYS A 456 12.43 42.50 -3.83
#